data_5c436164f09ac10eba9d63722b2e5e7f
#
_entry.id   5c436164f09ac10eba9d63722b2e5e7f
#
_cell.length_a   1.000
_cell.length_b   1.000
_cell.length_c   1.000
_cell.angle_alpha   90.00
_cell.angle_beta   90.00
_cell.angle_gamma   90.00
#
_symmetry.space_group_name_H-M   'P 1'
#
loop_
_entity.id
_entity.type
_entity.pdbx_description
1 polymer ?
#
loop_
_entity_poly.entity_id
_entity_poly.type
_entity_poly.pdbx_seq_one_letter_code
_entity_poly.pdbx_strand_id
1 'polypeptide(L)' 'MNYKSTKSFQSFINSPYRSIKHKSYFSVYDQLLEEYIGRNITFVEIGVLDGGSLFMWRDFFGEEARIIGIDL' A
#
# COMPACT_ATOMS: atom_id res chain seq x y z
N MET A 1 15.43 9.42 -5.44
CA MET A 1 14.25 8.95 -6.20
C MET A 1 13.06 9.85 -5.90
N ASN A 2 12.33 10.24 -6.93
CA ASN A 2 11.11 11.01 -6.76
C ASN A 2 10.00 10.09 -6.25
N TYR A 3 9.44 10.39 -5.08
CA TYR A 3 8.40 9.55 -4.49
C TYR A 3 7.17 9.40 -5.40
N LYS A 4 6.90 10.39 -6.25
CA LYS A 4 5.75 10.37 -7.15
C LYS A 4 5.87 9.32 -8.25
N SER A 5 7.08 8.83 -8.53
CA SER A 5 7.28 7.79 -9.55
C SER A 5 7.22 6.37 -8.97
N THR A 6 7.04 6.24 -7.65
CA THR A 6 6.95 4.93 -7.01
C THR A 6 5.60 4.28 -7.28
N LYS A 7 5.59 2.93 -7.31
CA LYS A 7 4.35 2.20 -7.48
C LYS A 7 3.42 2.42 -6.28
N SER A 8 3.98 2.49 -5.08
CA SER A 8 3.17 2.69 -3.87
C SER A 8 2.49 4.05 -3.86
N PHE A 9 3.14 5.11 -4.37
CA PHE A 9 2.48 6.41 -4.49
C PHE A 9 1.34 6.35 -5.51
N GLN A 10 1.56 5.70 -6.65
CA GLN A 10 0.51 5.54 -7.66
C GLN A 10 -0.68 4.77 -7.08
N SER A 11 -0.41 3.72 -6.31
CA SER A 11 -1.46 2.98 -5.63
C SER A 11 -2.19 3.84 -4.59
N PHE A 12 -1.46 4.71 -3.90
CA PHE A 12 -2.03 5.63 -2.92
C PHE A 12 -3.03 6.60 -3.59
N ILE A 13 -2.66 7.20 -4.71
CA ILE A 13 -3.55 8.15 -5.39
C ILE A 13 -4.71 7.47 -6.11
N ASN A 14 -4.59 6.17 -6.40
CA ASN A 14 -5.68 5.40 -7.02
C ASN A 14 -6.73 4.96 -6.01
N SER A 15 -6.46 5.06 -4.72
CA SER A 15 -7.41 4.62 -3.70
C SER A 15 -8.62 5.55 -3.66
N PRO A 16 -9.86 4.99 -3.64
CA PRO A 16 -11.07 5.82 -3.54
C PRO A 16 -11.34 6.33 -2.14
N TYR A 17 -10.57 5.88 -1.14
CA TYR A 17 -10.77 6.26 0.25
C TYR A 17 -9.56 7.03 0.76
N ARG A 18 -9.81 7.91 1.75
CA ARG A 18 -8.76 8.72 2.34
C ARG A 18 -7.81 7.87 3.18
N SER A 19 -6.53 8.16 3.05
CA SER A 19 -5.52 7.64 3.96
C SER A 19 -4.44 8.70 4.12
N ILE A 20 -3.58 8.53 5.13
CA ILE A 20 -2.51 9.49 5.42
C ILE A 20 -1.19 8.74 5.39
N LYS A 21 -0.29 9.15 4.48
CA LYS A 21 1.02 8.54 4.33
C LYS A 21 2.07 9.63 4.20
N HIS A 22 3.19 9.45 4.86
CA HIS A 22 4.31 10.37 4.72
C HIS A 22 5.02 10.14 3.39
N LYS A 23 5.38 11.22 2.69
CA LYS A 23 5.98 11.15 1.34
C LYS A 23 7.21 10.25 1.28
N SER A 24 8.08 10.33 2.28
CA SER A 24 9.33 9.57 2.29
C SER A 24 9.11 8.07 2.36
N TYR A 25 7.94 7.63 2.79
CA TYR A 25 7.65 6.21 2.93
C TYR A 25 7.44 5.51 1.59
N PHE A 26 7.02 6.23 0.54
CA PHE A 26 6.74 5.59 -0.74
C PHE A 26 7.98 4.95 -1.35
N SER A 27 9.13 5.62 -1.28
CA SER A 27 10.39 5.02 -1.75
C SER A 27 10.78 3.81 -0.92
N VAL A 28 10.57 3.87 0.40
CA VAL A 28 10.84 2.75 1.30
C VAL A 28 9.91 1.58 1.01
N TYR A 29 8.64 1.85 0.79
CA TYR A 29 7.66 0.80 0.47
C TYR A 29 8.07 0.06 -0.80
N ASP A 30 8.41 0.79 -1.86
CA ASP A 30 8.81 0.15 -3.11
C ASP A 30 10.08 -0.68 -2.91
N GLN A 31 11.06 -0.11 -2.22
CA GLN A 31 12.34 -0.80 -2.00
C GLN A 31 12.19 -2.09 -1.21
N LEU A 32 11.37 -2.07 -0.15
CA LEU A 32 11.25 -3.21 0.76
C LEU A 32 10.18 -4.21 0.33
N LEU A 33 9.17 -3.77 -0.41
CA LEU A 33 7.96 -4.56 -0.64
C LEU A 33 7.78 -4.99 -2.09
N GLU A 34 8.55 -4.44 -3.03
CA GLU A 34 8.36 -4.74 -4.44
C GLU A 34 8.50 -6.22 -4.76
N GLU A 35 9.33 -6.96 -4.01
CA GLU A 35 9.52 -8.39 -4.25
C GLU A 35 8.25 -9.21 -4.00
N TYR A 36 7.29 -8.66 -3.27
CA TYR A 36 6.04 -9.36 -2.94
C TYR A 36 4.90 -9.06 -3.91
N ILE A 37 5.12 -8.13 -4.85
CA ILE A 37 4.10 -7.77 -5.85
C ILE A 37 3.76 -9.01 -6.69
N GLY A 38 2.48 -9.27 -6.85
CA GLY A 38 1.98 -10.39 -7.64
C GLY A 38 2.07 -11.74 -6.95
N ARG A 39 2.49 -11.78 -5.70
CA ARG A 39 2.66 -13.02 -4.96
C ARG A 39 1.47 -13.30 -4.04
N ASN A 40 1.30 -14.58 -3.73
CA ASN A 40 0.30 -15.03 -2.77
C ASN A 40 0.83 -14.83 -1.36
N ILE A 41 0.68 -13.62 -0.84
CA ILE A 41 1.13 -13.24 0.50
C ILE A 41 -0.04 -12.75 1.33
N THR A 42 0.17 -12.68 2.64
CA THR A 42 -0.76 -12.02 3.55
C THR A 42 -0.08 -10.77 4.10
N PHE A 43 -0.71 -9.63 3.88
CA PHE A 43 -0.22 -8.34 4.34
C PHE A 43 -1.19 -7.77 5.38
N VAL A 44 -0.67 -7.43 6.55
CA VAL A 44 -1.50 -6.94 7.66
C VAL A 44 -1.09 -5.51 7.99
N GLU A 45 -2.08 -4.61 8.06
CA GLU A 45 -1.86 -3.23 8.49
C GLU A 45 -2.66 -2.94 9.74
N ILE A 46 -2.02 -2.32 10.73
CA ILE A 46 -2.66 -1.91 11.98
C ILE A 46 -2.91 -0.41 11.93
N GLY A 47 -4.12 0.01 12.32
CA GLY A 47 -4.47 1.42 12.31
C GLY A 47 -4.88 1.92 10.94
N VAL A 48 -5.98 1.40 10.42
CA VAL A 48 -6.52 1.80 9.11
C VAL A 48 -7.54 2.90 9.31
N LEU A 49 -7.28 4.10 8.81
CA LEU A 49 -8.15 5.26 9.00
C LEU A 49 -9.54 5.04 8.38
N ASP A 50 -9.69 5.26 7.09
CA ASP A 50 -10.96 5.11 6.36
C ASP A 50 -10.91 3.92 5.39
N GLY A 51 -9.96 3.02 5.58
CA GLY A 51 -9.76 1.90 4.67
C GLY A 51 -8.98 2.25 3.41
N GLY A 52 -8.53 3.50 3.27
CA GLY A 52 -7.80 3.94 2.09
C GLY A 52 -6.48 3.20 1.90
N SER A 53 -5.78 2.92 3.00
CA SER A 53 -4.53 2.15 2.94
C SER A 53 -4.77 0.74 2.42
N LEU A 54 -5.89 0.12 2.78
CA LEU A 54 -6.20 -1.24 2.33
C LEU A 54 -6.36 -1.28 0.81
N PHE A 55 -7.04 -0.29 0.23
CA PHE A 55 -7.18 -0.19 -1.22
C PHE A 55 -5.85 0.10 -1.90
N MET A 56 -5.02 0.96 -1.29
CA MET A 56 -3.68 1.24 -1.78
C MET A 56 -2.85 -0.05 -1.85
N TRP A 57 -2.86 -0.86 -0.79
CA TRP A 57 -2.08 -2.09 -0.75
C TRP A 57 -2.63 -3.15 -1.71
N ARG A 58 -3.95 -3.23 -1.88
CA ARG A 58 -4.55 -4.12 -2.88
C ARG A 58 -4.06 -3.75 -4.28
N ASP A 59 -4.04 -2.47 -4.60
CA ASP A 59 -3.54 -2.00 -5.90
C ASP A 59 -2.04 -2.27 -6.04
N PHE A 60 -1.28 -2.06 -4.98
CA PHE A 60 0.17 -2.25 -5.00
C PHE A 60 0.56 -3.71 -5.16
N PHE A 61 0.01 -4.60 -4.33
CA PHE A 61 0.40 -6.02 -4.32
C PHE A 61 -0.30 -6.86 -5.38
N GLY A 62 -1.47 -6.45 -5.84
CA GLY A 62 -2.25 -7.21 -6.81
C GLY A 62 -3.26 -8.13 -6.15
N GLU A 63 -3.98 -8.88 -6.97
CA GLU A 63 -5.13 -9.66 -6.53
C GLU A 63 -4.77 -10.94 -5.77
N GLU A 64 -3.55 -11.43 -5.94
CA GLU A 64 -3.12 -12.67 -5.27
C GLU A 64 -2.86 -12.47 -3.78
N ALA A 65 -2.60 -11.24 -3.36
CA ALA A 65 -2.30 -10.95 -1.96
C ALA A 65 -3.58 -10.89 -1.13
N ARG A 66 -3.47 -11.33 0.12
CA ARG A 66 -4.51 -11.17 1.12
C ARG A 66 -4.19 -9.94 1.96
N ILE A 67 -5.08 -8.97 1.95
CA ILE A 67 -4.88 -7.70 2.67
C ILE A 67 -5.81 -7.66 3.86
N ILE A 68 -5.25 -7.50 5.05
CA ILE A 68 -6.01 -7.47 6.30
C ILE A 68 -5.74 -6.16 7.03
N GLY A 69 -6.80 -5.43 7.37
CA GLY A 69 -6.69 -4.24 8.20
C GLY A 69 -7.20 -4.51 9.59
N ILE A 70 -6.47 -4.01 10.58
CA ILE A 70 -6.88 -4.09 11.99
C ILE A 70 -7.03 -2.67 12.51
N ASP A 71 -8.23 -2.33 12.96
CA ASP A 71 -8.49 -1.01 13.53
C ASP A 71 -8.50 -1.13 15.05
N LEU A 72 -7.85 -0.18 15.69
CA LEU A 72 -7.79 -0.10 17.14
C LEU A 72 -8.81 0.93 17.68
#